data_e4fb940a5577472c9c234d06b40377f2
#
_entry.id   e4fb940a5577472c9c234d06b40377f2
#
_cell.length_a   1.000
_cell.length_b   1.000
_cell.length_c   1.000
_cell.angle_alpha   90.00
_cell.angle_beta   90.00
_cell.angle_gamma   90.00
#
_symmetry.space_group_name_H-M   'P 1'
#
loop_
_entity.id
_entity.type
_entity.pdbx_description
1 polymer ?
#
loop_
_entity_poly.entity_id
_entity_poly.type
_entity_poly.pdbx_seq_one_letter_code
_entity_poly.pdbx_strand_id
1 'polypeptide(L)'
;RPCFTLPGCAAVNGIASFVSAPAVGVFMTEQLYRGRDYTDREGLTVLTCFSVCSLGFFGVLVSLGGIEHLYAQVVITSFVLTFVIAAICARIPPLSGKRDHYIDGTEQTAQDRVPRKIDHRFRAAVQAGIARSKELDFKVFMATLWSAITFTQKIVAYVVSVAIVALLLAEHTPLFTWLGMPIIPVLKLLQIPNAAEIAPATLVGIAEIALPVIMISGKGIAEESIFFITVLSSVQIIFFTESANAMLESIIPVTVLDL
;
A
#
# COMPACT_ATOMS: atom_id res chain seq x y z
N ARG A 1 3.33 16.41 -11.08
CA ARG A 1 4.75 16.07 -11.35
C ARG A 1 5.79 16.76 -10.42
N PRO A 2 5.67 18.00 -9.96
CA PRO A 2 6.77 18.63 -9.19
C PRO A 2 7.08 17.93 -7.88
N CYS A 3 6.10 17.38 -7.18
CA CYS A 3 6.31 16.72 -5.86
C CYS A 3 6.70 15.25 -5.99
N PHE A 4 6.05 14.47 -6.87
CA PHE A 4 6.17 13.01 -6.91
C PHE A 4 6.80 12.48 -8.21
N THR A 5 7.16 13.33 -9.15
CA THR A 5 7.62 12.95 -10.51
C THR A 5 6.63 12.09 -11.31
N LEU A 6 5.39 11.96 -10.84
CA LEU A 6 4.35 11.09 -11.38
C LEU A 6 3.39 11.84 -12.34
N PRO A 7 2.79 11.14 -13.32
CA PRO A 7 1.72 11.67 -14.16
C PRO A 7 0.42 11.86 -13.36
N GLY A 8 -0.51 12.66 -13.90
CA GLY A 8 -1.79 12.94 -13.21
C GLY A 8 -2.70 11.73 -12.97
N CYS A 9 -2.56 10.66 -13.77
CA CYS A 9 -3.31 9.41 -13.58
C CYS A 9 -2.93 8.70 -12.28
N ALA A 10 -1.76 8.94 -11.69
CA ALA A 10 -1.37 8.38 -10.40
C ALA A 10 -2.32 8.78 -9.25
N ALA A 11 -2.96 9.96 -9.35
CA ALA A 11 -3.97 10.37 -8.37
C ALA A 11 -5.19 9.44 -8.35
N VAL A 12 -5.57 8.90 -9.51
CA VAL A 12 -6.69 7.94 -9.62
C VAL A 12 -6.35 6.64 -8.91
N ASN A 13 -5.11 6.16 -9.07
CA ASN A 13 -4.63 4.96 -8.38
C ASN A 13 -4.61 5.13 -6.86
N GLY A 14 -4.10 6.26 -6.37
CA GLY A 14 -4.10 6.55 -4.94
C GLY A 14 -5.51 6.55 -4.36
N ILE A 15 -6.47 7.22 -5.01
CA ILE A 15 -7.87 7.23 -4.59
C ILE A 15 -8.47 5.83 -4.63
N ALA A 16 -8.20 5.06 -5.68
CA ALA A 16 -8.73 3.70 -5.80
C ALA A 16 -8.23 2.79 -4.69
N SER A 17 -6.95 2.86 -4.31
CA SER A 17 -6.39 2.09 -3.20
C SER A 17 -7.06 2.45 -1.87
N PHE A 18 -7.25 3.75 -1.57
CA PHE A 18 -7.91 4.20 -0.35
C PHE A 18 -9.37 3.74 -0.23
N VAL A 19 -10.05 3.51 -1.34
CA VAL A 19 -11.46 3.07 -1.35
C VAL A 19 -11.57 1.54 -1.35
N SER A 20 -10.56 0.83 -1.86
CA SER A 20 -10.65 -0.63 -2.06
C SER A 20 -9.61 -1.40 -1.22
N ALA A 21 -8.54 -1.88 -1.84
CA ALA A 21 -7.49 -2.68 -1.24
C ALA A 21 -6.16 -2.45 -1.96
N PRO A 22 -5.00 -2.71 -1.32
CA PRO A 22 -3.69 -2.59 -1.94
C PRO A 22 -3.57 -3.34 -3.27
N ALA A 23 -4.04 -4.56 -3.33
CA ALA A 23 -4.01 -5.39 -4.54
C ALA A 23 -4.78 -4.77 -5.73
N VAL A 24 -5.86 -4.03 -5.46
CA VAL A 24 -6.60 -3.30 -6.51
C VAL A 24 -5.77 -2.14 -7.05
N GLY A 25 -5.04 -1.43 -6.18
CA GLY A 25 -4.08 -0.41 -6.58
C GLY A 25 -2.98 -0.98 -7.47
N VAL A 26 -2.45 -2.15 -7.13
CA VAL A 26 -1.46 -2.88 -7.94
C VAL A 26 -2.04 -3.22 -9.32
N PHE A 27 -3.22 -3.83 -9.36
CA PHE A 27 -3.90 -4.19 -10.62
C PHE A 27 -4.15 -2.96 -11.52
N MET A 28 -4.62 -1.86 -10.96
CA MET A 28 -4.84 -0.63 -11.73
C MET A 28 -3.52 -0.04 -12.25
N THR A 29 -2.47 -0.07 -11.45
CA THR A 29 -1.14 0.37 -11.88
C THR A 29 -0.63 -0.48 -13.06
N GLU A 30 -0.83 -1.80 -12.99
CA GLU A 30 -0.48 -2.70 -14.08
C GLU A 30 -1.24 -2.39 -15.37
N GLN A 31 -2.56 -2.09 -15.29
CA GLN A 31 -3.34 -1.72 -16.47
C GLN A 31 -2.84 -0.43 -17.11
N LEU A 32 -2.49 0.58 -16.30
CA LEU A 32 -1.95 1.85 -16.79
C LEU A 32 -0.53 1.69 -17.35
N TYR A 33 0.27 0.79 -16.77
CA TYR A 33 1.59 0.44 -17.29
C TYR A 33 1.47 -0.26 -18.66
N ARG A 34 0.56 -1.22 -18.82
CA ARG A 34 0.22 -1.85 -20.11
C ARG A 34 -0.26 -0.83 -21.14
N GLY A 35 -1.02 0.16 -20.71
CA GLY A 35 -1.53 1.26 -21.54
C GLY A 35 -0.50 2.33 -21.91
N ARG A 36 0.78 2.18 -21.49
CA ARG A 36 1.86 3.18 -21.65
C ARG A 36 1.55 4.53 -20.98
N ASP A 37 0.76 4.52 -19.92
CA ASP A 37 0.53 5.71 -19.09
C ASP A 37 1.62 5.87 -18.02
N TYR A 38 2.35 4.79 -17.69
CA TYR A 38 3.48 4.76 -16.76
C TYR A 38 4.75 4.19 -17.41
N THR A 39 5.90 4.75 -17.00
CA THR A 39 7.21 4.12 -17.18
C THR A 39 7.48 3.11 -16.05
N ASP A 40 8.56 2.31 -16.18
CA ASP A 40 9.03 1.38 -15.13
C ASP A 40 9.14 2.10 -13.78
N ARG A 41 9.79 3.25 -13.78
CA ARG A 41 10.00 4.07 -12.59
C ARG A 41 8.69 4.63 -12.03
N GLU A 42 7.83 5.19 -12.88
CA GLU A 42 6.55 5.74 -12.45
C GLU A 42 5.63 4.65 -11.91
N GLY A 43 5.54 3.51 -12.61
CA GLY A 43 4.77 2.34 -12.17
C GLY A 43 5.25 1.80 -10.83
N LEU A 44 6.57 1.59 -10.69
CA LEU A 44 7.15 1.12 -9.44
C LEU A 44 6.88 2.10 -8.29
N THR A 45 7.05 3.41 -8.51
CA THR A 45 6.77 4.41 -7.48
C THR A 45 5.30 4.41 -7.05
N VAL A 46 4.37 4.23 -7.99
CA VAL A 46 2.94 4.14 -7.65
C VAL A 46 2.65 2.87 -6.86
N LEU A 47 3.19 1.73 -7.27
CA LEU A 47 3.03 0.46 -6.56
C LEU A 47 3.49 0.55 -5.11
N THR A 48 4.72 1.00 -4.89
CA THR A 48 5.37 0.94 -3.58
C THR A 48 4.93 2.07 -2.64
N CYS A 49 4.46 3.20 -3.17
CA CYS A 49 4.14 4.37 -2.36
C CYS A 49 2.64 4.69 -2.23
N PHE A 50 1.78 4.14 -3.09
CA PHE A 50 0.36 4.51 -3.14
C PHE A 50 -0.62 3.34 -3.08
N SER A 51 -0.14 2.10 -2.93
CA SER A 51 -1.01 0.93 -2.70
C SER A 51 -1.41 0.82 -1.22
N VAL A 52 -2.03 1.85 -0.68
CA VAL A 52 -2.40 2.00 0.74
C VAL A 52 -3.61 1.13 1.07
N CYS A 53 -3.75 0.73 2.33
CA CYS A 53 -4.93 0.01 2.80
C CYS A 53 -6.19 0.89 2.77
N SER A 54 -7.36 0.27 2.71
CA SER A 54 -8.63 0.98 2.60
C SER A 54 -9.02 1.73 3.88
N LEU A 55 -9.82 2.79 3.71
CA LEU A 55 -10.41 3.52 4.85
C LEU A 55 -11.20 2.59 5.78
N GLY A 56 -11.87 1.56 5.24
CA GLY A 56 -12.56 0.56 6.06
C GLY A 56 -11.59 -0.24 6.93
N PHE A 57 -10.42 -0.57 6.41
CA PHE A 57 -9.41 -1.30 7.16
C PHE A 57 -8.76 -0.46 8.27
N PHE A 58 -8.63 0.86 8.11
CA PHE A 58 -8.27 1.75 9.21
C PHE A 58 -9.25 1.62 10.39
N GLY A 59 -10.57 1.50 10.10
CA GLY A 59 -11.58 1.23 11.13
C GLY A 59 -11.32 -0.08 11.89
N VAL A 60 -10.91 -1.14 11.20
CA VAL A 60 -10.53 -2.40 11.83
C VAL A 60 -9.30 -2.23 12.70
N LEU A 61 -8.26 -1.55 12.24
CA LEU A 61 -7.03 -1.33 13.02
C LEU A 61 -7.30 -0.54 14.31
N VAL A 62 -8.06 0.55 14.25
CA VAL A 62 -8.36 1.35 15.45
C VAL A 62 -9.25 0.59 16.43
N SER A 63 -10.17 -0.26 15.93
CA SER A 63 -11.00 -1.11 16.78
C SER A 63 -10.19 -2.22 17.46
N LEU A 64 -9.26 -2.85 16.75
CA LEU A 64 -8.32 -3.80 17.34
C LEU A 64 -7.43 -3.16 18.41
N GLY A 65 -7.05 -1.89 18.23
CA GLY A 65 -6.26 -1.12 19.20
C GLY A 65 -7.07 -0.56 20.36
N GLY A 66 -8.40 -0.55 20.29
CA GLY A 66 -9.28 0.09 21.29
C GLY A 66 -9.19 1.61 21.28
N ILE A 67 -8.89 2.22 20.13
CA ILE A 67 -8.71 3.68 19.96
C ILE A 67 -9.66 4.25 18.89
N GLU A 68 -10.90 3.75 18.82
CA GLU A 68 -11.89 4.13 17.80
C GLU A 68 -12.15 5.64 17.74
N HIS A 69 -12.08 6.33 18.88
CA HIS A 69 -12.23 7.77 18.97
C HIS A 69 -11.13 8.56 18.25
N LEU A 70 -9.98 7.93 17.96
CA LEU A 70 -8.87 8.52 17.21
C LEU A 70 -8.91 8.15 15.70
N TYR A 71 -9.99 7.53 15.21
CA TYR A 71 -10.08 7.10 13.81
C TYR A 71 -9.72 8.20 12.80
N ALA A 72 -10.32 9.39 12.97
CA ALA A 72 -10.07 10.51 12.06
C ALA A 72 -8.60 10.98 12.09
N GLN A 73 -8.00 11.02 13.29
CA GLN A 73 -6.59 11.39 13.47
C GLN A 73 -5.66 10.35 12.83
N VAL A 74 -5.93 9.06 13.01
CA VAL A 74 -5.16 7.97 12.36
C VAL A 74 -5.22 8.10 10.85
N VAL A 75 -6.42 8.27 10.28
CA VAL A 75 -6.60 8.42 8.82
C VAL A 75 -5.85 9.64 8.28
N ILE A 76 -6.04 10.81 8.90
CA ILE A 76 -5.40 12.06 8.44
C ILE A 76 -3.88 11.96 8.54
N THR A 77 -3.37 11.45 9.68
CA THR A 77 -1.92 11.31 9.90
C THR A 77 -1.30 10.33 8.91
N SER A 78 -1.92 9.17 8.71
CA SER A 78 -1.45 8.17 7.76
C SER A 78 -1.48 8.70 6.32
N PHE A 79 -2.54 9.42 5.96
CA PHE A 79 -2.64 10.05 4.64
C PHE A 79 -1.51 11.05 4.40
N VAL A 80 -1.28 11.97 5.33
CA VAL A 80 -0.20 12.97 5.23
C VAL A 80 1.17 12.29 5.16
N LEU A 81 1.43 11.32 6.05
CA LEU A 81 2.69 10.59 6.07
C LEU A 81 2.94 9.81 4.78
N THR A 82 1.92 9.15 4.22
CA THR A 82 2.02 8.45 2.93
C THR A 82 2.52 9.39 1.84
N PHE A 83 1.96 10.60 1.73
CA PHE A 83 2.43 11.57 0.73
C PHE A 83 3.84 12.08 0.99
N VAL A 84 4.20 12.31 2.26
CA VAL A 84 5.55 12.74 2.64
C VAL A 84 6.58 11.65 2.30
N ILE A 85 6.30 10.40 2.70
CA ILE A 85 7.17 9.25 2.44
C ILE A 85 7.29 9.02 0.93
N ALA A 86 6.18 9.05 0.19
CA ALA A 86 6.18 8.92 -1.27
C ALA A 86 7.06 9.98 -1.94
N ALA A 87 7.01 11.24 -1.48
CA ALA A 87 7.83 12.31 -1.99
C ALA A 87 9.32 12.09 -1.73
N ILE A 88 9.68 11.49 -0.59
CA ILE A 88 11.05 11.15 -0.22
C ILE A 88 11.51 9.93 -1.03
N CYS A 89 10.77 8.83 -1.00
CA CYS A 89 11.12 7.56 -1.67
C CYS A 89 11.29 7.73 -3.19
N ALA A 90 10.45 8.55 -3.84
CA ALA A 90 10.58 8.84 -5.27
C ALA A 90 11.94 9.49 -5.65
N ARG A 91 12.71 10.00 -4.68
CA ARG A 91 14.01 10.67 -4.88
C ARG A 91 15.21 9.85 -4.42
N ILE A 92 14.98 8.79 -3.68
CA ILE A 92 16.02 7.93 -3.09
C ILE A 92 16.12 6.62 -3.89
N PRO A 93 17.33 6.05 -4.10
CA PRO A 93 17.44 4.68 -4.58
C PRO A 93 16.73 3.70 -3.64
N PRO A 94 16.09 2.64 -4.17
CA PRO A 94 16.16 2.12 -5.54
C PRO A 94 15.26 2.82 -6.55
N LEU A 95 14.18 3.51 -6.13
CA LEU A 95 13.17 4.08 -7.03
C LEU A 95 13.75 5.14 -8.00
N SER A 96 14.60 6.04 -7.49
CA SER A 96 15.22 7.09 -8.32
C SER A 96 16.19 6.55 -9.38
N GLY A 97 16.73 5.34 -9.18
CA GLY A 97 17.67 4.70 -10.10
C GLY A 97 17.02 3.89 -11.23
N LYS A 98 15.70 3.72 -11.21
CA LYS A 98 14.98 2.96 -12.25
C LYS A 98 14.89 3.75 -13.55
N ARG A 99 14.79 3.01 -14.65
CA ARG A 99 14.74 3.56 -16.01
C ARG A 99 13.40 4.21 -16.30
N ASP A 100 13.41 5.32 -17.03
CA ASP A 100 12.20 5.99 -17.53
C ASP A 100 11.78 5.40 -18.89
N HIS A 101 11.61 4.07 -18.95
CA HIS A 101 11.18 3.34 -20.15
C HIS A 101 9.73 2.89 -19.98
N TYR A 102 8.99 2.87 -21.09
CA TYR A 102 7.68 2.24 -21.18
C TYR A 102 7.83 0.72 -21.38
N ILE A 103 6.73 -0.03 -21.24
CA ILE A 103 6.68 -1.49 -21.40
C ILE A 103 7.25 -1.97 -22.76
N ASP A 104 7.22 -1.13 -23.79
CA ASP A 104 7.78 -1.42 -25.12
C ASP A 104 9.27 -1.07 -25.25
N GLY A 105 9.92 -0.67 -24.17
CA GLY A 105 11.33 -0.29 -24.14
C GLY A 105 11.64 1.12 -24.68
N THR A 106 10.62 1.90 -25.07
CA THR A 106 10.82 3.29 -25.51
C THR A 106 11.04 4.22 -24.32
N GLU A 107 11.97 5.17 -24.47
CA GLU A 107 12.25 6.17 -23.44
C GLU A 107 11.16 7.24 -23.38
N GLN A 108 10.86 7.72 -22.16
CA GLN A 108 9.95 8.84 -21.94
C GLN A 108 10.56 10.14 -22.44
N THR A 109 9.89 10.80 -23.37
CA THR A 109 10.33 12.09 -23.92
C THR A 109 9.87 13.27 -23.05
N ALA A 110 10.52 14.44 -23.23
CA ALA A 110 10.10 15.67 -22.56
C ALA A 110 8.66 16.07 -22.91
N GLN A 111 8.17 15.70 -24.10
CA GLN A 111 6.80 15.95 -24.54
C GLN A 111 5.76 15.10 -23.78
N ASP A 112 6.11 13.86 -23.44
CA ASP A 112 5.24 12.98 -22.64
C ASP A 112 5.05 13.48 -21.20
N ARG A 113 6.01 14.27 -20.71
CA ARG A 113 5.96 14.89 -19.38
C ARG A 113 5.07 16.12 -19.30
N VAL A 114 4.63 16.68 -20.42
CA VAL A 114 3.73 17.84 -20.44
C VAL A 114 2.31 17.42 -20.07
N PRO A 115 1.66 18.06 -19.08
CA PRO A 115 0.28 17.76 -18.75
C PRO A 115 -0.61 18.01 -19.97
N ARG A 116 -1.24 16.98 -20.50
CA ARG A 116 -2.23 17.16 -21.58
C ARG A 116 -3.41 17.96 -21.03
N LYS A 117 -3.85 19.01 -21.76
CA LYS A 117 -4.96 19.90 -21.36
C LYS A 117 -6.25 19.11 -21.06
N ILE A 118 -6.92 19.47 -19.98
CA ILE A 118 -8.03 18.71 -19.35
C ILE A 118 -9.36 18.84 -20.14
N ASP A 119 -9.51 19.86 -21.02
CA ASP A 119 -10.80 20.32 -21.56
C ASP A 119 -11.64 19.27 -22.32
N HIS A 120 -11.06 18.18 -22.81
CA HIS A 120 -11.83 17.15 -23.52
C HIS A 120 -11.77 15.75 -22.86
N ARG A 121 -11.00 15.59 -21.77
CA ARG A 121 -10.74 14.26 -21.19
C ARG A 121 -11.90 13.71 -20.38
N PHE A 122 -12.63 14.55 -19.65
CA PHE A 122 -13.79 14.10 -18.88
C PHE A 122 -14.88 13.56 -19.83
N ARG A 123 -15.17 14.29 -20.93
CA ARG A 123 -16.11 13.81 -21.95
C ARG A 123 -15.64 12.52 -22.62
N ALA A 124 -14.36 12.43 -22.96
CA ALA A 124 -13.79 11.22 -23.57
C ALA A 124 -13.83 10.03 -22.57
N ALA A 125 -13.50 10.26 -21.30
CA ALA A 125 -13.61 9.24 -20.26
C ALA A 125 -15.04 8.77 -20.03
N VAL A 126 -16.00 9.69 -19.99
CA VAL A 126 -17.44 9.36 -19.88
C VAL A 126 -17.91 8.59 -21.12
N GLN A 127 -17.53 9.00 -22.32
CA GLN A 127 -17.88 8.28 -23.55
C GLN A 127 -17.24 6.88 -23.59
N ALA A 128 -15.99 6.74 -23.18
CA ALA A 128 -15.33 5.44 -23.07
C ALA A 128 -16.02 4.55 -22.02
N GLY A 129 -16.43 5.12 -20.89
CA GLY A 129 -17.21 4.42 -19.86
C GLY A 129 -18.58 3.95 -20.39
N ILE A 130 -19.29 4.81 -21.11
CA ILE A 130 -20.58 4.46 -21.74
C ILE A 130 -20.40 3.39 -22.83
N ALA A 131 -19.34 3.49 -23.64
CA ALA A 131 -19.03 2.48 -24.63
C ALA A 131 -18.77 1.11 -23.98
N ARG A 132 -17.95 1.09 -22.92
CA ARG A 132 -17.63 -0.11 -22.15
C ARG A 132 -18.84 -0.71 -21.43
N SER A 133 -19.75 0.13 -20.92
CA SER A 133 -20.96 -0.33 -20.25
C SER A 133 -21.94 -1.07 -21.21
N LYS A 134 -21.90 -0.78 -22.51
CA LYS A 134 -22.70 -1.48 -23.52
C LYS A 134 -22.19 -2.90 -23.83
N GLU A 135 -20.94 -3.17 -23.52
CA GLU A 135 -20.30 -4.50 -23.66
C GLU A 135 -20.51 -5.39 -22.43
N LEU A 136 -21.14 -4.85 -21.37
CA LEU A 136 -21.45 -5.60 -20.15
C LEU A 136 -22.63 -6.53 -20.39
N ASP A 137 -22.34 -7.78 -20.69
CA ASP A 137 -23.32 -8.87 -20.71
C ASP A 137 -23.34 -9.57 -19.34
N PHE A 138 -24.46 -10.19 -19.00
CA PHE A 138 -24.63 -10.98 -17.77
C PHE A 138 -23.54 -12.05 -17.61
N LYS A 139 -23.09 -12.63 -18.71
CA LYS A 139 -21.95 -13.59 -18.70
C LYS A 139 -20.66 -12.95 -18.23
N VAL A 140 -20.36 -11.74 -18.71
CA VAL A 140 -19.16 -10.98 -18.30
C VAL A 140 -19.26 -10.62 -16.82
N PHE A 141 -20.43 -10.20 -16.35
CA PHE A 141 -20.67 -9.93 -14.92
C PHE A 141 -20.43 -11.18 -14.06
N MET A 142 -20.99 -12.33 -14.44
CA MET A 142 -20.79 -13.59 -13.70
C MET A 142 -19.33 -14.05 -13.72
N ALA A 143 -18.64 -13.91 -14.85
CA ALA A 143 -17.22 -14.24 -14.95
C ALA A 143 -16.37 -13.33 -14.05
N THR A 144 -16.67 -12.04 -14.01
CA THR A 144 -16.00 -11.06 -13.14
C THR A 144 -16.27 -11.37 -11.66
N LEU A 145 -17.51 -11.68 -11.30
CA LEU A 145 -17.88 -12.07 -9.95
C LEU A 145 -17.14 -13.35 -9.51
N TRP A 146 -17.09 -14.35 -10.37
CA TRP A 146 -16.34 -15.60 -10.10
C TRP A 146 -14.85 -15.35 -9.93
N SER A 147 -14.28 -14.51 -10.80
CA SER A 147 -12.88 -14.07 -10.70
C SER A 147 -12.60 -13.36 -9.38
N ALA A 148 -13.49 -12.46 -8.95
CA ALA A 148 -13.38 -11.75 -7.68
C ALA A 148 -13.45 -12.69 -6.48
N ILE A 149 -14.36 -13.67 -6.48
CA ILE A 149 -14.46 -14.70 -5.42
C ILE A 149 -13.18 -15.52 -5.35
N THR A 150 -12.68 -16.01 -6.50
CA THR A 150 -11.45 -16.80 -6.56
C THR A 150 -10.23 -16.00 -6.08
N PHE A 151 -10.16 -14.73 -6.46
CA PHE A 151 -9.11 -13.82 -6.02
C PHE A 151 -9.16 -13.61 -4.49
N THR A 152 -10.37 -13.34 -3.95
CA THR A 152 -10.57 -13.19 -2.50
C THR A 152 -10.17 -14.45 -1.73
N GLN A 153 -10.51 -15.65 -2.22
CA GLN A 153 -10.10 -16.90 -1.58
C GLN A 153 -8.58 -17.06 -1.52
N LYS A 154 -7.87 -16.69 -2.59
CA LYS A 154 -6.40 -16.71 -2.59
C LYS A 154 -5.83 -15.75 -1.55
N ILE A 155 -6.30 -14.50 -1.50
CA ILE A 155 -5.85 -13.52 -0.51
C ILE A 155 -6.11 -14.04 0.91
N VAL A 156 -7.32 -14.51 1.22
CA VAL A 156 -7.64 -15.04 2.55
C VAL A 156 -6.71 -16.21 2.92
N ALA A 157 -6.44 -17.12 1.99
CA ALA A 157 -5.51 -18.23 2.23
C ALA A 157 -4.09 -17.73 2.55
N TYR A 158 -3.59 -16.74 1.82
CA TYR A 158 -2.27 -16.13 2.09
C TYR A 158 -2.25 -15.43 3.44
N VAL A 159 -3.21 -14.55 3.70
CA VAL A 159 -3.31 -13.79 4.96
C VAL A 159 -3.33 -14.73 6.15
N VAL A 160 -4.21 -15.74 6.14
CA VAL A 160 -4.33 -16.71 7.24
C VAL A 160 -3.04 -17.50 7.41
N SER A 161 -2.43 -17.97 6.32
CA SER A 161 -1.20 -18.78 6.41
C SER A 161 -0.03 -17.98 6.98
N VAL A 162 0.20 -16.77 6.48
CA VAL A 162 1.32 -15.93 6.94
C VAL A 162 1.05 -15.41 8.35
N ALA A 163 -0.19 -15.00 8.65
CA ALA A 163 -0.57 -14.50 9.97
C ALA A 163 -0.39 -15.57 11.05
N ILE A 164 -0.81 -16.82 10.79
CA ILE A 164 -0.59 -17.94 11.74
C ILE A 164 0.89 -18.16 11.99
N VAL A 165 1.71 -18.24 10.93
CA VAL A 165 3.16 -18.45 11.09
C VAL A 165 3.80 -17.28 11.85
N ALA A 166 3.48 -16.04 11.48
CA ALA A 166 4.03 -14.85 12.14
C ALA A 166 3.60 -14.77 13.61
N LEU A 167 2.34 -15.10 13.93
CA LEU A 167 1.84 -15.11 15.31
C LEU A 167 2.51 -16.21 16.14
N LEU A 168 2.65 -17.43 15.60
CA LEU A 168 3.37 -18.50 16.27
C LEU A 168 4.84 -18.13 16.54
N LEU A 169 5.51 -17.48 15.59
CA LEU A 169 6.87 -16.98 15.78
C LEU A 169 6.92 -15.87 16.84
N ALA A 170 5.94 -14.99 16.85
CA ALA A 170 5.87 -13.89 17.81
C ALA A 170 5.62 -14.38 19.25
N GLU A 171 4.77 -15.39 19.42
CA GLU A 171 4.41 -15.91 20.76
C GLU A 171 5.42 -16.93 21.30
N HIS A 172 5.97 -17.79 20.44
CA HIS A 172 6.79 -18.92 20.88
C HIS A 172 8.29 -18.70 20.69
N THR A 173 8.70 -17.62 20.06
CA THR A 173 10.12 -17.31 19.84
C THR A 173 10.45 -15.85 20.20
N PRO A 174 11.67 -15.56 20.66
CA PRO A 174 12.12 -14.19 20.90
C PRO A 174 12.52 -13.44 19.60
N LEU A 175 12.20 -13.97 18.43
CA LEU A 175 12.65 -13.45 17.12
C LEU A 175 12.34 -11.96 16.95
N PHE A 176 11.06 -11.59 17.09
CA PHE A 176 10.66 -10.18 16.93
C PHE A 176 11.16 -9.29 18.06
N THR A 177 11.38 -9.83 19.26
CA THR A 177 12.03 -9.12 20.36
C THR A 177 13.47 -8.79 20.00
N TRP A 178 14.22 -9.74 19.47
CA TRP A 178 15.62 -9.51 19.06
C TRP A 178 15.70 -8.52 17.88
N LEU A 179 14.83 -8.69 16.89
CA LEU A 179 14.74 -7.76 15.75
C LEU A 179 14.33 -6.35 16.18
N GLY A 180 13.48 -6.22 17.19
CA GLY A 180 13.03 -4.94 17.73
C GLY A 180 14.08 -4.22 18.59
N MET A 181 15.06 -4.92 19.17
CA MET A 181 16.07 -4.32 20.06
C MET A 181 16.76 -3.08 19.48
N PRO A 182 17.24 -3.07 18.23
CA PRO A 182 17.88 -1.88 17.65
C PRO A 182 16.93 -0.69 17.48
N ILE A 183 15.61 -0.90 17.51
CA ILE A 183 14.62 0.16 17.35
C ILE A 183 14.32 0.85 18.68
N ILE A 184 14.51 0.16 19.82
CA ILE A 184 14.23 0.70 21.16
C ILE A 184 14.88 2.08 21.39
N PRO A 185 16.18 2.30 21.10
CA PRO A 185 16.80 3.60 21.33
C PRO A 185 16.18 4.70 20.46
N VAL A 186 15.74 4.37 19.25
CA VAL A 186 15.05 5.33 18.36
C VAL A 186 13.69 5.71 18.93
N LEU A 187 12.89 4.74 19.39
CA LEU A 187 11.60 5.00 20.03
C LEU A 187 11.75 5.84 21.31
N LYS A 188 12.78 5.56 22.11
CA LYS A 188 13.09 6.35 23.31
C LYS A 188 13.52 7.78 22.97
N LEU A 189 14.30 7.97 21.91
CA LEU A 189 14.69 9.30 21.42
C LEU A 189 13.47 10.11 20.96
N LEU A 190 12.50 9.45 20.35
CA LEU A 190 11.22 10.02 19.94
C LEU A 190 10.22 10.19 21.11
N GLN A 191 10.63 9.83 22.34
CA GLN A 191 9.83 9.91 23.55
C GLN A 191 8.50 9.14 23.48
N ILE A 192 8.47 8.05 22.71
CA ILE A 192 7.29 7.19 22.58
C ILE A 192 7.19 6.31 23.84
N PRO A 193 6.06 6.34 24.57
CA PRO A 193 5.85 5.48 25.74
C PRO A 193 5.97 3.99 25.39
N ASN A 194 6.23 3.15 26.38
CA ASN A 194 6.31 1.70 26.21
C ASN A 194 7.26 1.24 25.08
N ALA A 195 8.34 1.98 24.83
CA ALA A 195 9.25 1.75 23.69
C ALA A 195 9.77 0.31 23.61
N ALA A 196 10.05 -0.33 24.75
CA ALA A 196 10.54 -1.70 24.78
C ALA A 196 9.47 -2.73 24.43
N GLU A 197 8.24 -2.48 24.87
CA GLU A 197 7.09 -3.37 24.66
C GLU A 197 6.58 -3.31 23.21
N ILE A 198 6.64 -2.13 22.58
CA ILE A 198 6.13 -1.93 21.21
C ILE A 198 7.19 -2.16 20.12
N ALA A 199 8.48 -2.15 20.47
CA ALA A 199 9.56 -2.32 19.48
C ALA A 199 9.42 -3.60 18.64
N PRO A 200 9.10 -4.78 19.20
CA PRO A 200 8.83 -5.97 18.39
C PRO A 200 7.73 -5.77 17.37
N ALA A 201 6.65 -5.07 17.75
CA ALA A 201 5.49 -4.83 16.88
C ALA A 201 5.85 -3.96 15.66
N THR A 202 6.83 -3.07 15.75
CA THR A 202 7.22 -2.19 14.63
C THR A 202 7.66 -2.94 13.37
N LEU A 203 8.23 -4.15 13.51
CA LEU A 203 8.75 -4.94 12.39
C LEU A 203 7.79 -6.04 11.93
N VAL A 204 6.88 -6.47 12.79
CA VAL A 204 5.92 -7.53 12.45
C VAL A 204 4.99 -7.09 11.32
N GLY A 205 4.75 -5.80 11.17
CA GLY A 205 3.96 -5.22 10.08
C GLY A 205 4.46 -5.59 8.67
N ILE A 206 5.74 -5.93 8.52
CA ILE A 206 6.29 -6.45 7.25
C ILE A 206 5.65 -7.79 6.89
N ALA A 207 5.30 -8.61 7.86
CA ALA A 207 4.62 -9.87 7.60
C ALA A 207 3.14 -9.64 7.30
N GLU A 208 2.43 -8.93 8.20
CA GLU A 208 1.01 -8.68 8.09
C GLU A 208 0.63 -7.38 8.83
N ILE A 209 -0.18 -6.56 8.18
CA ILE A 209 -0.48 -5.17 8.58
C ILE A 209 -1.27 -5.07 9.92
N ALA A 210 -2.11 -6.04 10.29
CA ALA A 210 -2.88 -6.00 11.53
C ALA A 210 -2.10 -6.54 12.74
N LEU A 211 -1.11 -7.41 12.51
CA LEU A 211 -0.37 -8.07 13.60
C LEU A 211 0.29 -7.11 14.60
N PRO A 212 0.92 -5.99 14.20
CA PRO A 212 1.49 -5.04 15.14
C PRO A 212 0.48 -4.56 16.19
N VAL A 213 -0.73 -4.21 15.75
CA VAL A 213 -1.79 -3.72 16.63
C VAL A 213 -2.31 -4.84 17.52
N ILE A 214 -2.55 -6.04 16.96
CA ILE A 214 -2.99 -7.22 17.72
C ILE A 214 -1.99 -7.57 18.83
N MET A 215 -0.68 -7.52 18.53
CA MET A 215 0.38 -7.86 19.49
C MET A 215 0.41 -6.97 20.73
N ILE A 216 0.02 -5.71 20.61
CA ILE A 216 0.05 -4.75 21.72
C ILE A 216 -1.31 -4.52 22.36
N SER A 217 -2.39 -4.93 21.69
CA SER A 217 -3.77 -4.77 22.21
C SER A 217 -3.96 -5.50 23.53
N GLY A 218 -4.66 -4.88 24.46
CA GLY A 218 -5.00 -5.45 25.77
C GLY A 218 -3.84 -5.59 26.76
N LYS A 219 -2.63 -5.10 26.43
CA LYS A 219 -1.42 -5.21 27.28
C LYS A 219 -1.17 -4.01 28.20
N GLY A 220 -2.11 -3.08 28.33
CA GLY A 220 -1.92 -1.88 29.16
C GLY A 220 -0.91 -0.89 28.54
N ILE A 221 -0.73 -0.91 27.25
CA ILE A 221 0.12 -0.01 26.47
C ILE A 221 -0.56 1.38 26.42
N ALA A 222 0.22 2.43 26.53
CA ALA A 222 -0.26 3.81 26.43
C ALA A 222 -0.92 4.07 25.06
N GLU A 223 -1.97 4.88 25.05
CA GLU A 223 -2.78 5.17 23.86
C GLU A 223 -1.94 5.80 22.73
N GLU A 224 -0.98 6.66 23.07
CA GLU A 224 -0.05 7.29 22.14
C GLU A 224 0.79 6.24 21.40
N SER A 225 1.16 5.19 22.11
CA SER A 225 1.94 4.07 21.53
C SER A 225 1.09 3.19 20.63
N ILE A 226 -0.17 2.95 21.00
CA ILE A 226 -1.15 2.25 20.15
C ILE A 226 -1.42 3.07 18.89
N PHE A 227 -1.62 4.38 19.03
CA PHE A 227 -1.78 5.30 17.90
C PHE A 227 -0.56 5.25 16.97
N PHE A 228 0.66 5.34 17.53
CA PHE A 228 1.89 5.26 16.75
C PHE A 228 2.00 3.95 15.96
N ILE A 229 1.77 2.80 16.61
CA ILE A 229 1.83 1.50 15.93
C ILE A 229 0.74 1.37 14.87
N THR A 230 -0.47 1.85 15.13
CA THR A 230 -1.58 1.82 14.16
C THR A 230 -1.26 2.66 12.92
N VAL A 231 -0.71 3.85 13.10
CA VAL A 231 -0.27 4.71 11.99
C VAL A 231 0.90 4.06 11.26
N LEU A 232 1.90 3.53 11.98
CA LEU A 232 3.05 2.85 11.38
C LEU A 232 2.60 1.68 10.51
N SER A 233 1.74 0.80 11.04
CA SER A 233 1.17 -0.33 10.29
C SER A 233 0.46 0.12 9.02
N SER A 234 -0.35 1.16 9.10
CA SER A 234 -1.14 1.63 7.96
C SER A 234 -0.31 2.33 6.88
N VAL A 235 0.82 2.95 7.26
CA VAL A 235 1.75 3.61 6.33
C VAL A 235 2.78 2.62 5.77
N GLN A 236 2.99 1.50 6.43
CA GLN A 236 3.84 0.41 5.99
C GLN A 236 3.14 -0.38 4.87
N ILE A 237 3.16 0.18 3.65
CA ILE A 237 2.40 -0.29 2.49
C ILE A 237 2.84 -1.69 2.04
N ILE A 238 4.09 -2.05 2.31
CA ILE A 238 4.71 -3.28 1.83
C ILE A 238 4.64 -4.33 2.93
N PHE A 239 3.74 -5.29 2.79
CA PHE A 239 3.60 -6.43 3.68
C PHE A 239 3.34 -7.72 2.88
N PHE A 240 3.91 -8.84 3.35
CA PHE A 240 4.01 -10.06 2.55
C PHE A 240 2.68 -10.78 2.31
N THR A 241 1.68 -10.58 3.16
CA THR A 241 0.39 -11.26 3.00
C THR A 241 -0.37 -10.85 1.74
N GLU A 242 -0.27 -9.60 1.31
CA GLU A 242 -1.05 -9.09 0.17
C GLU A 242 -0.22 -8.23 -0.77
N SER A 243 0.23 -7.04 -0.31
CA SER A 243 0.77 -6.01 -1.20
C SER A 243 2.09 -6.41 -1.84
N ALA A 244 3.06 -6.92 -1.07
CA ALA A 244 4.35 -7.34 -1.59
C ALA A 244 4.20 -8.47 -2.61
N ASN A 245 3.35 -9.46 -2.32
CA ASN A 245 3.10 -10.58 -3.21
C ASN A 245 2.44 -10.12 -4.51
N ALA A 246 1.40 -9.28 -4.42
CA ALA A 246 0.75 -8.70 -5.59
C ALA A 246 1.71 -7.86 -6.44
N MET A 247 2.60 -7.09 -5.80
CA MET A 247 3.62 -6.30 -6.50
C MET A 247 4.62 -7.20 -7.25
N LEU A 248 5.11 -8.27 -6.61
CA LEU A 248 6.08 -9.19 -7.20
C LEU A 248 5.48 -10.04 -8.34
N GLU A 249 4.17 -10.32 -8.31
CA GLU A 249 3.46 -11.01 -9.37
C GLU A 249 3.06 -10.08 -10.54
N SER A 250 3.18 -8.76 -10.37
CA SER A 250 2.84 -7.80 -11.43
C SER A 250 3.82 -7.86 -12.60
N ILE A 251 3.39 -7.40 -13.77
CA ILE A 251 4.28 -7.30 -14.96
C ILE A 251 5.29 -6.14 -14.86
N ILE A 252 5.13 -5.26 -13.88
CA ILE A 252 6.07 -4.17 -13.66
C ILE A 252 7.36 -4.75 -13.11
N PRO A 253 8.54 -4.32 -13.59
CA PRO A 253 9.82 -4.91 -13.18
C PRO A 253 10.17 -4.54 -11.73
N VAL A 254 9.58 -5.27 -10.79
CA VAL A 254 9.78 -5.16 -9.33
C VAL A 254 10.64 -6.31 -8.85
N THR A 255 11.62 -6.01 -8.02
CA THR A 255 12.42 -7.03 -7.33
C THR A 255 12.24 -6.89 -5.82
N VAL A 256 12.59 -7.94 -5.06
CA VAL A 256 12.55 -7.89 -3.57
C VAL A 256 13.40 -6.75 -3.01
N LEU A 257 14.46 -6.34 -3.72
CA LEU A 257 15.30 -5.21 -3.30
C LEU A 257 14.67 -3.83 -3.58
N ASP A 258 13.61 -3.79 -4.35
CA ASP A 258 12.86 -2.55 -4.65
C ASP A 258 11.75 -2.30 -3.63
N LEU A 259 11.37 -3.34 -2.88
CA LEU A 259 10.40 -3.33 -1.79
C LEU A 259 11.06 -3.04 -0.44
#